data_57885b371495e8fedc87aafbed0cdb8d
#
_entry.id   57885b371495e8fedc87aafbed0cdb8d
#
_cell.length_a   1.000
_cell.length_b   1.000
_cell.length_c   1.000
_cell.angle_alpha   90.00
_cell.angle_beta   90.00
_cell.angle_gamma   90.00
#
_symmetry.space_group_name_H-M   'P 1'
#
loop_
_entity.id
_entity.type
_entity.pdbx_description
1 polymer ?
#
loop_
_entity_poly.entity_id
_entity_poly.type
_entity_poly.pdbx_seq_one_letter_code
_entity_poly.pdbx_strand_id
1 'polypeptide(L)'
;FLWTAMRSKRSLECSTASPHLDPVRPTTISGVRANGESSASPSNVPYPAEEVADPVRPRQVLDYILARRAVLEQIKHDALLREQVCDADPYLLRAAKHHGEVTERACPMCAISELVHVTYIFGDDLGYLSGRVKTSTELAVLAHEYGHFRVYVVEVCSSCGWNHLHMSYVLGDGTPRTPPREPRDVLK
;
A
#
# COMPACT_ATOMS: atom_id res chain seq x y z
N PHE A 1 -11.29 -10.55 3.30
CA PHE A 1 -11.60 -9.17 2.86
C PHE A 1 -10.48 -8.58 1.98
N LEU A 2 -9.21 -8.67 2.37
CA LEU A 2 -8.11 -8.12 1.56
C LEU A 2 -7.83 -8.91 0.28
N TRP A 3 -7.92 -10.22 0.33
CA TRP A 3 -7.72 -11.08 -0.84
C TRP A 3 -8.83 -10.91 -1.88
N THR A 4 -10.07 -10.70 -1.44
CA THR A 4 -11.20 -10.40 -2.33
C THR A 4 -11.03 -9.03 -2.99
N ALA A 5 -10.52 -8.03 -2.27
CA ALA A 5 -10.22 -6.70 -2.82
C ALA A 5 -9.04 -6.71 -3.81
N MET A 6 -8.02 -7.56 -3.59
CA MET A 6 -6.90 -7.73 -4.51
C MET A 6 -7.27 -8.52 -5.78
N ARG A 7 -8.19 -9.48 -5.68
CA ARG A 7 -8.71 -10.23 -6.85
C ARG A 7 -9.60 -9.38 -7.74
N SER A 8 -10.33 -8.41 -7.17
CA SER A 8 -11.27 -7.55 -7.90
C SER A 8 -10.58 -6.53 -8.82
N LYS A 9 -9.30 -6.20 -8.62
CA LYS A 9 -8.57 -5.26 -9.50
C LYS A 9 -8.21 -5.84 -10.88
N ARG A 10 -8.36 -7.14 -11.10
CA ARG A 10 -8.09 -7.77 -12.42
C ARG A 10 -9.32 -7.87 -13.34
N SER A 11 -10.49 -7.43 -12.91
CA SER A 11 -11.74 -7.61 -13.69
C SER A 11 -12.62 -6.35 -13.75
N LEU A 12 -12.09 -5.16 -13.57
CA LEU A 12 -12.85 -3.91 -13.75
C LEU A 12 -12.16 -3.03 -14.79
N GLU A 13 -12.08 -3.57 -16.01
CA GLU A 13 -12.08 -2.74 -17.21
C GLU A 13 -13.48 -2.72 -17.79
N CYS A 14 -13.91 -1.50 -18.07
CA CYS A 14 -15.08 -1.16 -18.88
C CYS A 14 -16.42 -1.04 -18.18
N SER A 15 -16.73 0.15 -17.67
CA SER A 15 -17.95 0.86 -18.09
C SER A 15 -17.83 2.35 -17.79
N THR A 16 -17.56 3.11 -18.84
CA THR A 16 -17.63 4.55 -18.89
C THR A 16 -19.09 4.98 -18.90
N ALA A 17 -19.55 5.62 -17.83
CA ALA A 17 -20.72 6.49 -17.88
C ALA A 17 -20.39 7.73 -17.05
N SER A 18 -19.99 8.78 -17.74
CA SER A 18 -19.86 10.12 -17.18
C SER A 18 -21.25 10.72 -16.95
N PRO A 19 -21.56 11.27 -15.79
CA PRO A 19 -22.64 12.21 -15.66
C PRO A 19 -22.16 13.59 -16.13
N HIS A 20 -22.89 14.15 -17.08
CA HIS A 20 -22.82 15.50 -17.62
C HIS A 20 -23.04 16.50 -16.47
N LEU A 21 -22.02 17.28 -16.12
CA LEU A 21 -22.14 18.47 -15.29
C LEU A 21 -22.09 19.69 -16.20
N ASP A 22 -23.18 20.46 -16.20
CA ASP A 22 -23.33 21.73 -16.91
C ASP A 22 -22.33 22.78 -16.41
N PRO A 23 -21.81 23.65 -17.28
CA PRO A 23 -20.85 24.68 -16.91
C PRO A 23 -21.56 25.85 -16.19
N VAL A 24 -21.14 26.10 -14.95
CA VAL A 24 -21.53 27.29 -14.20
C VAL A 24 -20.89 28.53 -14.84
N ARG A 25 -21.74 29.48 -15.25
CA ARG A 25 -21.34 30.79 -15.80
C ARG A 25 -20.59 31.61 -14.74
N PRO A 26 -19.51 32.29 -15.09
CA PRO A 26 -18.88 33.26 -14.19
C PRO A 26 -19.70 34.56 -14.15
N THR A 27 -20.04 34.97 -12.95
CA THR A 27 -20.66 36.29 -12.68
C THR A 27 -19.55 37.34 -12.71
N THR A 28 -19.66 38.28 -13.64
CA THR A 28 -18.79 39.45 -13.78
C THR A 28 -19.09 40.43 -12.64
N ILE A 29 -18.10 40.69 -11.78
CA ILE A 29 -18.13 41.82 -10.87
C ILE A 29 -17.20 42.90 -11.45
N SER A 30 -17.81 44.01 -11.90
CA SER A 30 -17.12 45.21 -12.36
C SER A 30 -16.55 46.01 -11.21
N GLY A 31 -15.31 46.45 -11.33
CA GLY A 31 -14.82 47.72 -10.89
C GLY A 31 -14.23 47.82 -9.48
N VAL A 32 -12.90 47.78 -9.36
CA VAL A 32 -12.14 48.70 -8.50
C VAL A 32 -10.85 49.07 -9.23
N ARG A 33 -10.58 50.39 -9.19
CA ARG A 33 -9.51 51.10 -9.91
C ARG A 33 -8.10 50.69 -9.42
N ALA A 34 -7.19 50.73 -10.38
CA ALA A 34 -5.74 50.70 -10.23
C ALA A 34 -5.23 51.85 -9.35
N ASN A 35 -4.35 51.56 -8.43
CA ASN A 35 -3.29 52.46 -8.01
C ASN A 35 -1.98 51.69 -8.06
N GLY A 36 -1.00 52.29 -8.69
CA GLY A 36 0.23 51.75 -9.11
C GLY A 36 1.24 51.50 -7.97
N GLU A 37 2.33 51.02 -8.44
CA GLU A 37 3.68 51.09 -7.87
C GLU A 37 4.25 49.83 -7.25
N SER A 38 5.32 49.59 -7.84
CA SER A 38 6.59 49.01 -7.39
C SER A 38 6.85 47.57 -7.82
N SER A 39 7.56 47.52 -8.95
CA SER A 39 8.30 46.37 -9.42
C SER A 39 9.38 45.99 -8.41
N ALA A 40 9.06 45.10 -7.47
CA ALA A 40 10.07 44.29 -6.79
C ALA A 40 10.07 42.93 -7.48
N SER A 41 11.13 42.66 -8.23
CA SER A 41 11.45 41.31 -8.72
C SER A 41 11.41 40.33 -7.58
N PRO A 42 10.68 39.21 -7.67
CA PRO A 42 10.76 38.17 -6.67
C PRO A 42 12.21 37.71 -6.60
N SER A 43 12.82 37.92 -5.44
CA SER A 43 14.13 37.39 -5.09
C SER A 43 14.16 35.90 -5.44
N ASN A 44 15.17 35.54 -6.23
CA ASN A 44 15.53 34.16 -6.56
C ASN A 44 15.86 33.43 -5.26
N VAL A 45 14.82 32.93 -4.59
CA VAL A 45 14.99 31.97 -3.48
C VAL A 45 15.44 30.69 -4.17
N PRO A 46 16.68 30.20 -3.92
CA PRO A 46 17.06 28.91 -4.47
C PRO A 46 16.04 27.89 -3.94
N TYR A 47 15.32 27.23 -4.86
CA TYR A 47 14.60 26.03 -4.53
C TYR A 47 15.59 25.11 -3.80
N PRO A 48 15.23 24.59 -2.61
CA PRO A 48 16.10 23.61 -1.97
C PRO A 48 16.35 22.52 -3.01
N ALA A 49 17.64 22.22 -3.22
CA ALA A 49 18.05 21.14 -4.11
C ALA A 49 17.18 19.95 -3.79
N GLU A 50 16.54 19.34 -4.79
CA GLU A 50 15.70 18.16 -4.64
C GLU A 50 16.54 17.15 -3.85
N GLU A 51 16.21 17.01 -2.57
CA GLU A 51 16.85 16.05 -1.69
C GLU A 51 16.52 14.69 -2.27
N VAL A 52 17.51 14.02 -2.87
CA VAL A 52 17.34 12.69 -3.47
C VAL A 52 16.72 11.83 -2.40
N ALA A 53 15.46 11.48 -2.59
CA ALA A 53 14.69 10.77 -1.59
C ALA A 53 15.37 9.42 -1.31
N ASP A 54 15.74 9.17 -0.06
CA ASP A 54 16.27 7.87 0.36
C ASP A 54 15.29 6.76 -0.08
N PRO A 55 15.67 5.87 -1.01
CA PRO A 55 14.77 4.88 -1.57
C PRO A 55 14.27 3.87 -0.53
N VAL A 56 15.00 3.65 0.55
CA VAL A 56 14.65 2.71 1.62
C VAL A 56 13.70 3.34 2.64
N ARG A 57 13.60 4.66 2.67
CA ARG A 57 12.73 5.37 3.60
C ARG A 57 11.26 5.20 3.22
N PRO A 58 10.41 4.60 4.10
CA PRO A 58 8.99 4.46 3.85
C PRO A 58 8.28 5.81 3.64
N ARG A 59 7.51 5.92 2.57
CA ARG A 59 6.68 7.08 2.24
C ARG A 59 5.21 6.68 2.20
N GLN A 60 4.28 7.63 2.36
CA GLN A 60 2.85 7.39 2.32
C GLN A 60 2.44 6.21 3.22
N VAL A 61 2.95 6.21 4.45
CA VAL A 61 2.67 5.16 5.42
C VAL A 61 1.21 5.24 5.86
N LEU A 62 0.49 4.14 5.71
CA LEU A 62 -0.86 3.95 6.22
C LEU A 62 -0.83 2.86 7.29
N ASP A 63 -1.19 3.21 8.51
CA ASP A 63 -1.33 2.29 9.63
C ASP A 63 -2.81 1.90 9.78
N TYR A 64 -3.09 0.61 9.88
CA TYR A 64 -4.45 0.06 9.99
C TYR A 64 -4.84 -0.30 11.42
N ILE A 65 -4.13 0.20 12.44
CA ILE A 65 -4.38 -0.12 13.85
C ILE A 65 -5.81 0.24 14.30
N LEU A 66 -6.36 1.33 13.78
CA LEU A 66 -7.74 1.73 14.10
C LEU A 66 -8.76 0.79 13.47
N ALA A 67 -8.54 0.39 12.20
CA ALA A 67 -9.38 -0.60 11.53
C ALA A 67 -9.33 -1.95 12.26
N ARG A 68 -8.13 -2.37 12.67
CA ARG A 68 -7.92 -3.57 13.49
C ARG A 68 -8.69 -3.51 14.81
N ARG A 69 -8.63 -2.39 15.52
CA ARG A 69 -9.39 -2.20 16.77
C ARG A 69 -10.89 -2.29 16.54
N ALA A 70 -11.40 -1.65 15.49
CA ALA A 70 -12.82 -1.70 15.14
C ALA A 70 -13.29 -3.14 14.89
N VAL A 71 -12.52 -3.94 14.14
CA VAL A 71 -12.82 -5.37 13.90
C VAL A 71 -12.83 -6.14 15.21
N LEU A 72 -11.84 -5.95 16.09
CA LEU A 72 -11.77 -6.64 17.37
C LEU A 72 -12.93 -6.26 18.30
N GLU A 73 -13.39 -5.01 18.30
CA GLU A 73 -14.58 -4.60 19.06
C GLU A 73 -15.86 -5.26 18.50
N GLN A 74 -16.01 -5.31 17.18
CA GLN A 74 -17.17 -5.97 16.56
C GLN A 74 -17.26 -7.46 16.94
N ILE A 75 -16.13 -8.17 16.95
CA ILE A 75 -16.07 -9.60 17.30
C ILE A 75 -16.51 -9.87 18.74
N LYS A 76 -16.31 -8.93 19.66
CA LYS A 76 -16.80 -9.08 21.06
C LYS A 76 -18.32 -9.16 21.13
N HIS A 77 -19.01 -8.57 20.17
CA HIS A 77 -20.48 -8.50 20.13
C HIS A 77 -21.10 -9.53 19.18
N ASP A 78 -20.32 -10.06 18.23
CA ASP A 78 -20.80 -11.03 17.24
C ASP A 78 -19.76 -12.14 17.01
N ALA A 79 -20.07 -13.33 17.54
CA ALA A 79 -19.19 -14.49 17.42
C ALA A 79 -19.04 -15.00 15.98
N LEU A 80 -20.02 -14.76 15.08
CA LEU A 80 -19.97 -15.17 13.68
C LEU A 80 -18.87 -14.40 12.91
N LEU A 81 -18.55 -13.17 13.32
CA LEU A 81 -17.46 -12.42 12.72
C LEU A 81 -16.09 -13.06 12.97
N ARG A 82 -15.96 -13.86 14.03
CA ARG A 82 -14.71 -14.56 14.33
C ARG A 82 -14.30 -15.52 13.21
N GLU A 83 -15.21 -16.27 12.66
CA GLU A 83 -14.94 -17.19 11.54
C GLU A 83 -14.56 -16.44 10.27
N GLN A 84 -15.13 -15.25 10.06
CA GLN A 84 -14.87 -14.41 8.89
C GLN A 84 -13.49 -13.72 8.92
N VAL A 85 -12.88 -13.57 10.09
CA VAL A 85 -11.56 -12.93 10.24
C VAL A 85 -10.45 -13.94 10.50
N CYS A 86 -10.82 -15.20 10.80
CA CYS A 86 -9.89 -16.33 10.94
C CYS A 86 -9.94 -17.23 9.69
N ASP A 87 -9.93 -16.59 8.53
CA ASP A 87 -10.11 -17.19 7.20
C ASP A 87 -8.86 -17.08 6.33
N ALA A 88 -7.67 -17.05 6.93
CA ALA A 88 -6.42 -16.90 6.19
C ALA A 88 -6.30 -17.93 5.07
N ASP A 89 -6.08 -17.42 3.85
CA ASP A 89 -5.89 -18.26 2.67
C ASP A 89 -4.68 -19.20 2.84
N PRO A 90 -4.74 -20.45 2.34
CA PRO A 90 -3.65 -21.42 2.42
C PRO A 90 -2.30 -20.91 1.86
N TYR A 91 -2.33 -20.00 0.86
CA TYR A 91 -1.12 -19.38 0.34
C TYR A 91 -0.52 -18.39 1.35
N LEU A 92 -1.36 -17.62 2.04
CA LEU A 92 -0.94 -16.70 3.08
C LEU A 92 -0.33 -17.47 4.28
N LEU A 93 -0.95 -18.57 4.70
CA LEU A 93 -0.41 -19.43 5.77
C LEU A 93 0.94 -20.06 5.39
N ARG A 94 1.10 -20.50 4.13
CA ARG A 94 2.39 -20.98 3.63
C ARG A 94 3.43 -19.87 3.58
N ALA A 95 3.05 -18.69 3.13
CA ALA A 95 3.93 -17.52 3.10
C ALA A 95 4.38 -17.15 4.53
N ALA A 96 3.46 -17.17 5.51
CA ALA A 96 3.77 -16.93 6.92
C ALA A 96 4.78 -17.94 7.46
N LYS A 97 4.63 -19.23 7.10
CA LYS A 97 5.53 -20.29 7.56
C LYS A 97 6.96 -20.17 7.00
N HIS A 98 7.12 -19.75 5.74
CA HIS A 98 8.41 -19.83 5.03
C HIS A 98 9.12 -18.48 4.88
N HIS A 99 8.38 -17.39 4.91
CA HIS A 99 8.87 -16.03 4.62
C HIS A 99 8.37 -15.00 5.65
N GLY A 100 7.63 -15.44 6.66
CA GLY A 100 7.07 -14.54 7.66
C GLY A 100 8.11 -14.17 8.72
N GLU A 101 7.99 -12.95 9.23
CA GLU A 101 8.77 -12.42 10.33
C GLU A 101 7.93 -12.52 11.61
N VAL A 102 8.38 -13.33 12.57
CA VAL A 102 7.67 -13.52 13.86
C VAL A 102 7.71 -12.21 14.65
N THR A 103 6.58 -11.85 15.24
CA THR A 103 6.46 -10.69 16.12
C THR A 103 6.34 -11.12 17.57
N GLU A 104 6.63 -10.23 18.53
CA GLU A 104 6.45 -10.48 19.96
C GLU A 104 4.98 -10.34 20.42
N ARG A 105 4.04 -10.24 19.48
CA ARG A 105 2.61 -10.02 19.77
C ARG A 105 1.82 -11.30 19.69
N ALA A 106 1.15 -11.63 20.79
CA ALA A 106 0.20 -12.74 20.80
C ALA A 106 -1.01 -12.47 19.89
N CYS A 107 -1.55 -13.53 19.30
CA CYS A 107 -2.74 -13.45 18.49
C CYS A 107 -3.93 -12.96 19.31
N PRO A 108 -4.69 -11.94 18.86
CA PRO A 108 -5.81 -11.39 19.59
C PRO A 108 -7.03 -12.35 19.65
N MET A 109 -7.04 -13.37 18.80
CA MET A 109 -8.17 -14.29 18.68
C MET A 109 -7.99 -15.58 19.48
N CYS A 110 -6.82 -16.21 19.42
CA CYS A 110 -6.57 -17.47 20.10
C CYS A 110 -5.61 -17.37 21.28
N ALA A 111 -4.77 -16.33 21.32
CA ALA A 111 -3.72 -16.13 22.32
C ALA A 111 -2.73 -17.32 22.48
N ILE A 112 -2.75 -18.26 21.53
CA ILE A 112 -1.92 -19.49 21.57
C ILE A 112 -0.57 -19.24 20.90
N SER A 113 -0.57 -18.51 19.79
CA SER A 113 0.61 -18.26 18.96
C SER A 113 0.89 -16.79 18.83
N GLU A 114 2.12 -16.45 18.60
CA GLU A 114 2.54 -15.12 18.16
C GLU A 114 2.07 -14.84 16.74
N LEU A 115 1.87 -13.56 16.44
CA LEU A 115 1.56 -13.11 15.08
C LEU A 115 2.83 -13.12 14.22
N VAL A 116 2.63 -13.40 12.96
CA VAL A 116 3.66 -13.37 11.95
C VAL A 116 3.33 -12.27 10.93
N HIS A 117 4.29 -11.45 10.57
CA HIS A 117 4.17 -10.48 9.50
C HIS A 117 4.59 -11.10 8.16
N VAL A 118 3.71 -10.99 7.18
CA VAL A 118 3.99 -11.37 5.79
C VAL A 118 3.96 -10.12 4.94
N THR A 119 5.04 -9.87 4.21
CA THR A 119 5.22 -8.64 3.46
C THR A 119 5.10 -8.89 1.96
N TYR A 120 4.10 -8.28 1.33
CA TYR A 120 3.85 -8.32 -0.11
C TYR A 120 4.28 -7.03 -0.78
N ILE A 121 4.76 -7.14 -2.02
CA ILE A 121 5.12 -5.99 -2.85
C ILE A 121 4.22 -5.91 -4.07
N PHE A 122 3.80 -4.68 -4.45
CA PHE A 122 2.97 -4.40 -5.63
C PHE A 122 3.45 -3.12 -6.33
N GLY A 123 3.52 -3.16 -7.64
CA GLY A 123 3.88 -2.01 -8.46
C GLY A 123 4.08 -2.42 -9.91
N ASP A 124 3.85 -1.47 -10.83
CA ASP A 124 4.01 -1.71 -12.26
C ASP A 124 5.49 -1.89 -12.62
N ASP A 125 6.38 -1.14 -11.96
CA ASP A 125 7.83 -1.23 -12.15
C ASP A 125 8.41 -2.61 -11.78
N LEU A 126 7.70 -3.37 -10.93
CA LEU A 126 8.12 -4.70 -10.48
C LEU A 126 7.87 -5.80 -11.51
N GLY A 127 6.99 -5.58 -12.49
CA GLY A 127 6.62 -6.59 -13.48
C GLY A 127 6.16 -7.91 -12.82
N TYR A 128 6.80 -9.02 -13.16
CA TYR A 128 6.47 -10.37 -12.62
C TYR A 128 6.74 -10.55 -11.12
N LEU A 129 7.48 -9.64 -10.49
CA LEU A 129 7.71 -9.64 -9.04
C LEU A 129 6.53 -9.06 -8.27
N SER A 130 5.61 -8.35 -8.93
CA SER A 130 4.41 -7.81 -8.31
C SER A 130 3.54 -8.91 -7.73
N GLY A 131 3.12 -8.77 -6.46
CA GLY A 131 2.37 -9.78 -5.71
C GLY A 131 3.23 -10.85 -5.03
N ARG A 132 4.56 -10.73 -5.08
CA ARG A 132 5.46 -11.65 -4.37
C ARG A 132 5.66 -11.25 -2.92
N VAL A 133 5.97 -12.25 -2.09
CA VAL A 133 6.39 -12.05 -0.71
C VAL A 133 7.88 -11.75 -0.68
N LYS A 134 8.27 -10.80 0.17
CA LYS A 134 9.65 -10.36 0.37
C LYS A 134 9.95 -10.16 1.85
N THR A 135 11.18 -10.45 2.24
CA THR A 135 11.70 -10.16 3.57
C THR A 135 12.13 -8.69 3.69
N SER A 136 12.27 -8.19 4.91
CA SER A 136 12.74 -6.82 5.17
C SER A 136 14.11 -6.54 4.52
N THR A 137 15.01 -7.52 4.50
CA THR A 137 16.33 -7.39 3.85
C THR A 137 16.25 -7.30 2.33
N GLU A 138 15.36 -8.08 1.70
CA GLU A 138 15.14 -8.01 0.25
C GLU A 138 14.49 -6.69 -0.16
N LEU A 139 13.61 -6.11 0.68
CA LEU A 139 12.98 -4.81 0.41
C LEU A 139 13.99 -3.69 0.27
N ALA A 140 15.04 -3.69 1.09
CA ALA A 140 16.10 -2.67 1.00
C ALA A 140 16.83 -2.73 -0.35
N VAL A 141 17.13 -3.93 -0.85
CA VAL A 141 17.74 -4.13 -2.17
C VAL A 141 16.79 -3.67 -3.28
N LEU A 142 15.54 -4.10 -3.24
CA LEU A 142 14.53 -3.75 -4.23
C LEU A 142 14.26 -2.24 -4.28
N ALA A 143 14.31 -1.55 -3.13
CA ALA A 143 14.11 -0.11 -3.07
C ALA A 143 15.17 0.67 -3.87
N HIS A 144 16.39 0.16 -3.98
CA HIS A 144 17.44 0.74 -4.83
C HIS A 144 17.31 0.34 -6.30
N GLU A 145 16.75 -0.84 -6.58
CA GLU A 145 16.60 -1.36 -7.95
C GLU A 145 15.36 -0.81 -8.66
N TYR A 146 14.25 -0.60 -7.91
CA TYR A 146 12.96 -0.21 -8.45
C TYR A 146 12.55 1.16 -7.97
N GLY A 147 12.06 1.99 -8.91
CA GLY A 147 11.77 3.39 -8.63
C GLY A 147 10.56 3.61 -7.76
N HIS A 148 9.51 2.78 -7.87
CA HIS A 148 8.28 2.98 -7.14
C HIS A 148 7.50 1.67 -6.98
N PHE A 149 7.29 1.26 -5.73
CA PHE A 149 6.40 0.14 -5.42
C PHE A 149 5.79 0.28 -4.03
N ARG A 150 4.62 -0.34 -3.86
CA ARG A 150 3.89 -0.36 -2.60
C ARG A 150 4.13 -1.67 -1.86
N VAL A 151 4.37 -1.54 -0.58
CA VAL A 151 4.55 -2.64 0.37
C VAL A 151 3.29 -2.77 1.22
N TYR A 152 2.83 -4.00 1.42
CA TYR A 152 1.74 -4.35 2.32
C TYR A 152 2.22 -5.35 3.34
N VAL A 153 2.10 -5.02 4.61
CA VAL A 153 2.42 -5.90 5.73
C VAL A 153 1.13 -6.46 6.29
N VAL A 154 0.98 -7.78 6.26
CA VAL A 154 -0.18 -8.50 6.77
C VAL A 154 0.21 -9.26 8.02
N GLU A 155 -0.51 -9.06 9.12
CA GLU A 155 -0.37 -9.90 10.30
C GLU A 155 -1.19 -11.17 10.16
N VAL A 156 -0.62 -12.31 10.51
CA VAL A 156 -1.22 -13.64 10.38
C VAL A 156 -0.96 -14.47 11.63
N CYS A 157 -1.96 -15.24 12.04
CA CYS A 157 -1.82 -16.30 13.04
C CYS A 157 -1.89 -17.67 12.37
N SER A 158 -0.83 -18.45 12.47
CA SER A 158 -0.78 -19.80 11.88
C SER A 158 -1.68 -20.81 12.60
N SER A 159 -2.11 -20.53 13.85
CA SER A 159 -2.93 -21.45 14.64
C SER A 159 -4.42 -21.32 14.39
N CYS A 160 -4.95 -20.08 14.26
CA CYS A 160 -6.38 -19.88 14.09
C CYS A 160 -6.77 -19.25 12.75
N GLY A 161 -5.81 -18.89 11.91
CA GLY A 161 -6.08 -18.25 10.62
C GLY A 161 -6.47 -16.77 10.72
N TRP A 162 -6.33 -16.11 11.90
CA TRP A 162 -6.47 -14.65 11.98
C TRP A 162 -5.57 -13.98 10.97
N ASN A 163 -6.12 -13.02 10.24
CA ASN A 163 -5.32 -12.20 9.33
C ASN A 163 -5.88 -10.77 9.27
N HIS A 164 -4.99 -9.80 9.20
CA HIS A 164 -5.36 -8.39 9.10
C HIS A 164 -4.24 -7.59 8.43
N LEU A 165 -4.58 -6.58 7.66
CA LEU A 165 -3.61 -5.65 7.13
C LEU A 165 -3.07 -4.79 8.28
N HIS A 166 -1.75 -4.86 8.51
CA HIS A 166 -1.08 -4.12 9.58
C HIS A 166 -0.71 -2.72 9.12
N MET A 167 0.03 -2.61 8.02
CA MET A 167 0.42 -1.33 7.43
C MET A 167 0.63 -1.44 5.92
N SER A 168 0.66 -0.30 5.24
CA SER A 168 1.18 -0.20 3.89
C SER A 168 2.00 1.07 3.72
N TYR A 169 2.98 1.03 2.83
CA TYR A 169 3.86 2.16 2.53
C TYR A 169 4.45 2.04 1.12
N VAL A 170 5.11 3.09 0.67
CA VAL A 170 5.78 3.15 -0.63
C VAL A 170 7.28 3.20 -0.42
N LEU A 171 8.01 2.41 -1.21
CA LEU A 171 9.47 2.43 -1.33
C LEU A 171 9.91 2.83 -2.73
N GLY A 172 11.21 3.08 -2.88
CA GLY A 172 11.86 3.52 -4.11
C GLY A 172 12.09 5.03 -4.16
N ASP A 173 12.91 5.49 -5.11
CA ASP A 173 13.30 6.89 -5.28
C ASP A 173 12.29 7.74 -6.06
N GLY A 174 11.24 7.12 -6.60
CA GLY A 174 10.22 7.76 -7.44
C GLY A 174 10.57 7.83 -8.91
N THR A 175 11.75 7.36 -9.32
CA THR A 175 12.17 7.36 -10.73
C THR A 175 11.56 6.17 -11.46
N PRO A 176 10.72 6.37 -12.49
CA PRO A 176 10.14 5.26 -13.26
C PRO A 176 11.22 4.39 -13.91
N ARG A 177 11.07 3.08 -13.80
CA ARG A 177 12.02 2.10 -14.40
C ARG A 177 11.28 1.06 -15.22
N THR A 178 11.99 0.48 -16.18
CA THR A 178 11.42 -0.59 -17.00
C THR A 178 11.28 -1.86 -16.17
N PRO A 179 10.08 -2.47 -16.13
CA PRO A 179 9.87 -3.73 -15.41
C PRO A 179 10.80 -4.83 -15.89
N PRO A 180 11.28 -5.71 -15.00
CA PRO A 180 12.10 -6.84 -15.38
C PRO A 180 11.29 -7.81 -16.25
N ARG A 181 11.95 -8.37 -17.25
CA ARG A 181 11.35 -9.43 -18.08
C ARG A 181 11.21 -10.70 -17.25
N GLU A 182 10.07 -11.36 -17.40
CA GLU A 182 9.88 -12.68 -16.82
C GLU A 182 10.97 -13.65 -17.32
N PRO A 183 11.65 -14.40 -16.42
CA PRO A 183 12.59 -15.43 -16.83
C PRO A 183 11.88 -16.41 -17.76
N ARG A 184 12.46 -16.69 -18.92
CA ARG A 184 11.98 -17.76 -19.80
C ARG A 184 12.31 -19.07 -19.11
N ASP A 185 11.29 -19.85 -18.78
CA ASP A 185 11.50 -21.23 -18.37
C ASP A 185 12.19 -21.97 -19.51
N VAL A 186 13.48 -22.21 -19.35
CA VAL A 186 14.23 -23.08 -20.25
C VAL A 186 13.92 -24.52 -19.85
N LEU A 187 12.69 -24.95 -20.14
CA LEU A 187 12.36 -26.36 -20.13
C LEU A 187 13.13 -27.02 -21.28
N LYS A 188 14.22 -27.67 -20.92
CA LYS A 188 14.85 -28.71 -21.73
C LYS A 188 14.37 -30.07 -21.29
#